data_3f2d9449fd5d98a45a64b1a91971edec
#
_entry.id   3f2d9449fd5d98a45a64b1a91971edec
#
_cell.length_a   1.000
_cell.length_b   1.000
_cell.length_c   1.000
_cell.angle_alpha   90.00
_cell.angle_beta   90.00
_cell.angle_gamma   90.00
#
_symmetry.space_group_name_H-M   'P 1'
#
loop_
_entity.id
_entity.type
_entity.pdbx_description
1 polymer ?
#
loop_
_entity_poly.entity_id
_entity_poly.type
_entity_poly.pdbx_seq_one_letter_code
_entity_poly.pdbx_strand_id
1 'polypeptide(L)'
;LGRTPSAVGYQPTLATEMGGLQERITSTTQGSITSIQAVYVPADDLTDPAPATTFAHLDATTVLSRNLAAKGIYPAVDPLDSTSTMLQPEIIGDTHYDTAQNVKQILQKYKELQDIIAILGIDELSEDDKLAVARARKIERFLSQPFFVAEIFTGSPGKYVSLADAIKGFNMILSGELDALPEQAFYLVGDIDEAIAKAESLAT
;
A
#
# COMPACT_ATOMS: atom_id res chain seq x y z
N LEU A 1 3.04 38.33 -0.67
CA LEU A 1 2.11 38.48 0.45
C LEU A 1 2.69 39.28 1.65
N GLY A 2 3.90 39.83 1.56
CA GLY A 2 4.50 40.69 2.59
C GLY A 2 4.83 40.01 3.91
N ARG A 3 4.94 38.68 3.94
CA ARG A 3 5.31 37.88 5.13
C ARG A 3 6.70 37.29 4.94
N THR A 4 7.45 37.15 6.03
CA THR A 4 8.73 36.45 6.01
C THR A 4 8.50 34.98 5.72
N PRO A 5 9.13 34.39 4.69
CA PRO A 5 8.96 32.97 4.39
C PRO A 5 9.53 32.10 5.51
N SER A 6 8.88 30.95 5.76
CA SER A 6 9.38 29.91 6.64
C SER A 6 10.25 28.89 5.87
N ALA A 7 10.43 27.70 6.43
CA ALA A 7 11.19 26.63 5.77
C ALA A 7 10.72 26.39 4.32
N VAL A 8 11.68 26.18 3.40
CA VAL A 8 11.45 25.89 1.97
C VAL A 8 10.64 26.97 1.24
N GLY A 9 10.55 28.18 1.77
CA GLY A 9 9.85 29.32 1.15
C GLY A 9 8.32 29.34 1.34
N TYR A 10 7.77 28.43 2.16
CA TYR A 10 6.34 28.47 2.51
C TYR A 10 6.02 29.63 3.46
N GLN A 11 4.76 30.08 3.49
CA GLN A 11 4.30 31.07 4.44
C GLN A 11 4.32 30.52 5.88
N PRO A 12 4.62 31.34 6.90
CA PRO A 12 4.66 30.87 8.30
C PRO A 12 3.28 30.46 8.84
N THR A 13 2.20 30.84 8.17
CA THR A 13 0.80 30.50 8.51
C THR A 13 0.28 29.26 7.79
N LEU A 14 1.13 28.50 7.09
CA LEU A 14 0.71 27.31 6.33
C LEU A 14 -0.13 26.34 7.17
N ALA A 15 0.36 25.97 8.35
CA ALA A 15 -0.34 25.03 9.23
C ALA A 15 -1.70 25.59 9.72
N THR A 16 -1.74 26.88 10.05
CA THR A 16 -2.97 27.52 10.53
C THR A 16 -4.03 27.62 9.43
N GLU A 17 -3.62 27.99 8.23
CA GLU A 17 -4.52 28.13 7.08
C GLU A 17 -5.03 26.77 6.62
N MET A 18 -4.15 25.75 6.59
CA MET A 18 -4.53 24.37 6.28
C MET A 18 -5.49 23.82 7.34
N GLY A 19 -5.20 24.00 8.62
CA GLY A 19 -6.06 23.59 9.73
C GLY A 19 -7.45 24.21 9.63
N GLY A 20 -7.55 25.50 9.34
CA GLY A 20 -8.83 26.19 9.19
C GLY A 20 -9.68 25.65 8.01
N LEU A 21 -9.06 25.11 6.96
CA LEU A 21 -9.77 24.40 5.90
C LEU A 21 -10.23 23.01 6.37
N GLN A 22 -9.30 22.23 6.93
CA GLN A 22 -9.53 20.82 7.30
C GLN A 22 -10.56 20.68 8.43
N GLU A 23 -10.60 21.58 9.39
CA GLU A 23 -11.60 21.59 10.49
C GLU A 23 -13.04 21.72 10.01
N ARG A 24 -13.28 22.21 8.79
CA ARG A 24 -14.60 22.27 8.18
C ARG A 24 -15.09 20.91 7.66
N ILE A 25 -14.19 19.98 7.45
CA ILE A 25 -14.48 18.61 7.03
C ILE A 25 -14.73 17.80 8.29
N THR A 26 -15.99 17.70 8.68
CA THR A 26 -16.34 17.12 9.98
C THR A 26 -17.72 16.47 9.95
N SER A 27 -18.02 15.73 11.00
CA SER A 27 -19.35 15.19 11.28
C SER A 27 -20.07 16.05 12.31
N THR A 28 -21.36 16.27 12.09
CA THR A 28 -22.26 16.97 13.00
C THR A 28 -23.42 16.07 13.38
N THR A 29 -24.31 16.54 14.26
CA THR A 29 -25.54 15.82 14.59
C THR A 29 -26.52 15.70 13.41
N GLN A 30 -26.35 16.49 12.36
CA GLN A 30 -27.21 16.51 11.18
C GLN A 30 -26.64 15.80 9.96
N GLY A 31 -25.33 15.50 9.95
CA GLY A 31 -24.68 14.85 8.83
C GLY A 31 -23.16 14.83 8.92
N SER A 32 -22.52 14.26 7.89
CA SER A 32 -21.07 14.15 7.81
C SER A 32 -20.54 14.54 6.42
N ILE A 33 -19.30 14.98 6.38
CA ILE A 33 -18.56 15.26 5.16
C ILE A 33 -17.43 14.24 5.04
N THR A 34 -17.46 13.45 3.98
CA THR A 34 -16.32 12.60 3.58
C THR A 34 -15.57 13.33 2.48
N SER A 35 -14.25 13.49 2.63
CA SER A 35 -13.40 14.14 1.62
C SER A 35 -12.40 13.16 1.04
N ILE A 36 -12.14 13.31 -0.25
CA ILE A 36 -11.02 12.65 -0.95
C ILE A 36 -10.16 13.77 -1.52
N GLN A 37 -8.90 13.83 -1.08
CA GLN A 37 -7.99 14.90 -1.40
C GLN A 37 -6.77 14.34 -2.15
N ALA A 38 -6.51 14.87 -3.36
CA ALA A 38 -5.26 14.58 -4.06
C ALA A 38 -4.19 15.58 -3.58
N VAL A 39 -3.10 15.05 -3.04
CA VAL A 39 -1.99 15.84 -2.54
C VAL A 39 -0.77 15.59 -3.42
N TYR A 40 -0.26 16.67 -4.03
CA TYR A 40 1.00 16.61 -4.76
C TYR A 40 2.17 16.65 -3.79
N VAL A 41 3.09 15.69 -3.94
CA VAL A 41 4.28 15.57 -3.09
C VAL A 41 5.51 16.03 -3.89
N PRO A 42 6.09 17.23 -3.59
CA PRO A 42 7.23 17.73 -4.31
C PRO A 42 8.44 16.78 -4.18
N ALA A 43 9.05 16.43 -5.31
CA ALA A 43 10.24 15.58 -5.38
C ALA A 43 10.11 14.22 -4.64
N ASP A 44 8.89 13.71 -4.48
CA ASP A 44 8.57 12.50 -3.72
C ASP A 44 8.97 12.57 -2.21
N ASP A 45 9.15 13.79 -1.70
CA ASP A 45 9.53 14.05 -0.30
C ASP A 45 8.28 14.26 0.57
N LEU A 46 7.86 13.19 1.25
CA LEU A 46 6.73 13.22 2.20
C LEU A 46 6.98 14.12 3.42
N THR A 47 8.23 14.50 3.68
CA THR A 47 8.61 15.39 4.77
C THR A 47 8.55 16.87 4.41
N ASP A 48 8.31 17.20 3.13
CA ASP A 48 8.07 18.58 2.71
C ASP A 48 6.93 19.20 3.52
N PRO A 49 7.05 20.47 3.96
CA PRO A 49 6.05 21.11 4.84
C PRO A 49 4.61 21.07 4.31
N ALA A 50 4.39 21.11 3.02
CA ALA A 50 3.04 21.12 2.45
C ALA A 50 2.33 19.76 2.60
N PRO A 51 2.87 18.62 2.12
CA PRO A 51 2.26 17.32 2.34
C PRO A 51 2.25 16.95 3.85
N ALA A 52 3.34 17.18 4.58
CA ALA A 52 3.42 16.83 5.99
C ALA A 52 2.33 17.52 6.82
N THR A 53 2.09 18.82 6.60
CA THR A 53 1.03 19.57 7.27
C THR A 53 -0.35 19.06 6.88
N THR A 54 -0.56 18.70 5.61
CA THR A 54 -1.83 18.16 5.13
C THR A 54 -2.12 16.80 5.76
N PHE A 55 -1.15 15.90 5.76
CA PHE A 55 -1.31 14.53 6.27
C PHE A 55 -1.67 14.48 7.75
N ALA A 56 -1.22 15.46 8.53
CA ALA A 56 -1.56 15.55 9.96
C ALA A 56 -3.07 15.69 10.23
N HIS A 57 -3.83 16.13 9.24
CA HIS A 57 -5.29 16.30 9.33
C HIS A 57 -6.11 15.17 8.70
N LEU A 58 -5.46 14.21 8.05
CA LEU A 58 -6.16 13.14 7.32
C LEU A 58 -6.33 11.89 8.19
N ASP A 59 -7.50 11.26 8.10
CA ASP A 59 -7.78 10.00 8.78
C ASP A 59 -7.11 8.81 8.10
N ALA A 60 -6.90 8.89 6.79
CA ALA A 60 -6.20 7.88 6.01
C ALA A 60 -5.37 8.51 4.89
N THR A 61 -4.23 7.92 4.60
CA THR A 61 -3.38 8.31 3.48
C THR A 61 -3.10 7.12 2.58
N THR A 62 -3.22 7.32 1.27
CA THR A 62 -2.85 6.34 0.25
C THR A 62 -1.69 6.94 -0.54
N VAL A 63 -0.49 6.40 -0.35
CA VAL A 63 0.73 6.89 -0.97
C VAL A 63 1.03 6.10 -2.24
N LEU A 64 1.19 6.82 -3.36
CA LEU A 64 1.60 6.24 -4.64
C LEU A 64 3.12 6.33 -4.78
N SER A 65 3.76 5.21 -5.08
CA SER A 65 5.21 5.06 -5.16
C SER A 65 5.68 4.91 -6.60
N ARG A 66 6.65 5.76 -7.02
CA ARG A 66 7.31 5.62 -8.34
C ARG A 66 8.10 4.31 -8.42
N ASN A 67 8.69 3.86 -7.32
CA ASN A 67 9.46 2.63 -7.29
C ASN A 67 8.58 1.41 -7.57
N LEU A 68 7.35 1.38 -7.02
CA LEU A 68 6.39 0.31 -7.32
C LEU A 68 5.92 0.37 -8.77
N ALA A 69 5.65 1.58 -9.28
CA ALA A 69 5.29 1.77 -10.69
C ALA A 69 6.41 1.30 -11.64
N ALA A 70 7.69 1.57 -11.30
CA ALA A 70 8.83 1.11 -12.06
C ALA A 70 8.98 -0.43 -12.07
N LYS A 71 8.53 -1.10 -11.01
CA LYS A 71 8.45 -2.57 -10.93
C LYS A 71 7.25 -3.16 -11.69
N GLY A 72 6.38 -2.33 -12.26
CA GLY A 72 5.14 -2.76 -12.92
C GLY A 72 4.01 -3.14 -11.96
N ILE A 73 4.10 -2.76 -10.68
CA ILE A 73 3.06 -2.99 -9.69
C ILE A 73 2.01 -1.89 -9.80
N TYR A 74 0.79 -2.25 -10.20
CA TYR A 74 -0.34 -1.33 -10.36
C TYR A 74 -1.61 -1.91 -9.71
N PRO A 75 -2.38 -1.08 -8.95
CA PRO A 75 -2.07 0.29 -8.57
C PRO A 75 -0.80 0.39 -7.72
N ALA A 76 0.00 1.44 -7.93
CA ALA A 76 1.33 1.58 -7.31
C ALA A 76 1.24 2.13 -5.87
N VAL A 77 0.35 1.58 -5.06
CA VAL A 77 0.13 1.97 -3.66
C VAL A 77 1.21 1.35 -2.78
N ASP A 78 1.91 2.19 -2.02
CA ASP A 78 2.89 1.71 -1.03
C ASP A 78 2.18 1.37 0.29
N PRO A 79 2.11 0.08 0.69
CA PRO A 79 1.44 -0.32 1.91
C PRO A 79 2.21 0.06 3.19
N LEU A 80 3.51 0.32 3.10
CA LEU A 80 4.33 0.70 4.24
C LEU A 80 4.18 2.19 4.57
N ASP A 81 4.09 3.04 3.54
CA ASP A 81 3.94 4.48 3.68
C ASP A 81 2.46 4.92 3.79
N SER A 82 1.52 4.04 3.45
CA SER A 82 0.08 4.30 3.57
C SER A 82 -0.41 3.99 4.98
N THR A 83 -1.33 4.82 5.49
CA THR A 83 -1.83 4.73 6.86
C THR A 83 -3.35 4.91 6.93
N SER A 84 -3.95 4.42 8.02
CA SER A 84 -5.34 4.68 8.36
C SER A 84 -5.53 4.66 9.88
N THR A 85 -6.22 5.65 10.42
CA THR A 85 -6.60 5.69 11.84
C THR A 85 -7.63 4.62 12.20
N MET A 86 -8.33 4.08 11.20
CA MET A 86 -9.31 3.00 11.38
C MET A 86 -8.66 1.62 11.48
N LEU A 87 -7.36 1.50 11.24
CA LEU A 87 -6.62 0.23 11.36
C LEU A 87 -6.37 -0.07 12.85
N GLN A 88 -7.42 -0.41 13.55
CA GLN A 88 -7.45 -0.76 14.98
C GLN A 88 -8.36 -1.97 15.17
N PRO A 89 -7.99 -2.95 16.02
CA PRO A 89 -8.76 -4.19 16.17
C PRO A 89 -10.21 -3.94 16.62
N GLU A 90 -10.42 -2.90 17.45
CA GLU A 90 -11.76 -2.51 17.94
C GLU A 90 -12.69 -2.00 16.84
N ILE A 91 -12.13 -1.54 15.70
CA ILE A 91 -12.90 -0.98 14.59
C ILE A 91 -13.09 -2.02 13.47
N ILE A 92 -12.02 -2.70 13.08
CA ILE A 92 -12.00 -3.59 11.90
C ILE A 92 -12.01 -5.08 12.26
N GLY A 93 -11.88 -5.42 13.53
CA GLY A 93 -11.75 -6.80 14.02
C GLY A 93 -10.34 -7.35 13.94
N ASP A 94 -10.05 -8.33 14.80
CA ASP A 94 -8.70 -8.89 14.98
C ASP A 94 -8.15 -9.50 13.68
N THR A 95 -8.96 -10.29 12.96
CA THR A 95 -8.52 -10.98 11.74
C THR A 95 -8.00 -10.02 10.68
N HIS A 96 -8.72 -8.93 10.42
CA HIS A 96 -8.30 -7.92 9.46
C HIS A 96 -7.06 -7.18 9.94
N TYR A 97 -7.05 -6.79 11.22
CA TYR A 97 -5.93 -6.07 11.82
C TYR A 97 -4.64 -6.91 11.78
N ASP A 98 -4.70 -8.14 12.26
CA ASP A 98 -3.54 -9.06 12.29
C ASP A 98 -3.02 -9.35 10.88
N THR A 99 -3.92 -9.58 9.92
CA THR A 99 -3.55 -9.78 8.51
C THR A 99 -2.76 -8.57 7.98
N ALA A 100 -3.29 -7.36 8.19
CA ALA A 100 -2.63 -6.14 7.74
C ALA A 100 -1.26 -5.93 8.39
N GLN A 101 -1.15 -6.17 9.71
CA GLN A 101 0.12 -6.04 10.43
C GLN A 101 1.14 -7.07 9.95
N ASN A 102 0.75 -8.34 9.77
CA ASN A 102 1.64 -9.39 9.29
C ASN A 102 2.12 -9.12 7.86
N VAL A 103 1.25 -8.63 6.97
CA VAL A 103 1.65 -8.17 5.64
C VAL A 103 2.70 -7.06 5.72
N LYS A 104 2.46 -6.04 6.53
CA LYS A 104 3.42 -4.93 6.73
C LYS A 104 4.75 -5.41 7.29
N GLN A 105 4.74 -6.30 8.27
CA GLN A 105 5.96 -6.85 8.86
C GLN A 105 6.81 -7.62 7.83
N ILE A 106 6.19 -8.49 7.04
CA ILE A 106 6.90 -9.25 6.00
C ILE A 106 7.47 -8.31 4.93
N LEU A 107 6.71 -7.33 4.47
CA LEU A 107 7.17 -6.35 3.49
C LEU A 107 8.30 -5.47 4.04
N GLN A 108 8.22 -5.06 5.31
CA GLN A 108 9.27 -4.31 5.97
C GLN A 108 10.55 -5.14 6.10
N LYS A 109 10.44 -6.38 6.54
CA LYS A 109 11.57 -7.31 6.59
C LYS A 109 12.21 -7.51 5.22
N TYR A 110 11.41 -7.66 4.17
CA TYR A 110 11.91 -7.77 2.80
C TYR A 110 12.66 -6.51 2.38
N LYS A 111 12.14 -5.33 2.69
CA LYS A 111 12.80 -4.05 2.40
C LYS A 111 14.18 -3.96 3.07
N GLU A 112 14.30 -4.40 4.31
CA GLU A 112 15.58 -4.44 5.05
C GLU A 112 16.58 -5.45 4.46
N LEU A 113 16.09 -6.57 3.93
CA LEU A 113 16.94 -7.59 3.31
C LEU A 113 17.37 -7.24 1.88
N GLN A 114 16.73 -6.27 1.21
CA GLN A 114 17.02 -5.94 -0.19
C GLN A 114 18.48 -5.52 -0.42
N ASP A 115 19.06 -4.75 0.49
CA ASP A 115 20.45 -4.31 0.38
C ASP A 115 21.42 -5.49 0.51
N ILE A 116 21.11 -6.41 1.43
CA ILE A 116 21.90 -7.64 1.63
C ILE A 116 21.81 -8.52 0.37
N ILE A 117 20.61 -8.71 -0.17
CA ILE A 117 20.37 -9.48 -1.39
C ILE A 117 21.12 -8.89 -2.58
N ALA A 118 21.15 -7.56 -2.71
CA ALA A 118 21.81 -6.87 -3.80
C ALA A 118 23.34 -7.03 -3.76
N ILE A 119 23.93 -7.12 -2.57
CA ILE A 119 25.38 -7.21 -2.39
C ILE A 119 25.87 -8.66 -2.36
N LEU A 120 25.20 -9.52 -1.61
CA LEU A 120 25.66 -10.89 -1.32
C LEU A 120 24.90 -11.98 -2.09
N GLY A 121 23.70 -11.64 -2.61
CA GLY A 121 22.80 -12.60 -3.21
C GLY A 121 21.82 -13.23 -2.21
N ILE A 122 20.77 -13.85 -2.74
CA ILE A 122 19.73 -14.49 -1.92
C ILE A 122 20.22 -15.76 -1.22
N ASP A 123 21.24 -16.41 -1.78
CA ASP A 123 21.74 -17.69 -1.28
C ASP A 123 22.43 -17.57 0.08
N GLU A 124 22.94 -16.38 0.41
CA GLU A 124 23.59 -16.08 1.69
C GLU A 124 22.60 -15.82 2.84
N LEU A 125 21.30 -15.74 2.54
CA LEU A 125 20.27 -15.57 3.56
C LEU A 125 20.02 -16.87 4.33
N SER A 126 19.58 -16.73 5.60
CA SER A 126 19.05 -17.85 6.36
C SER A 126 17.82 -18.46 5.67
N GLU A 127 17.50 -19.72 5.96
CA GLU A 127 16.30 -20.35 5.37
C GLU A 127 15.02 -19.61 5.76
N ASP A 128 14.93 -19.09 6.99
CA ASP A 128 13.79 -18.29 7.44
C ASP A 128 13.67 -16.96 6.68
N ASP A 129 14.80 -16.34 6.36
CA ASP A 129 14.82 -15.10 5.58
C ASP A 129 14.49 -15.36 4.11
N LYS A 130 14.98 -16.45 3.53
CA LYS A 130 14.59 -16.89 2.18
C LYS A 130 13.09 -17.11 2.07
N LEU A 131 12.49 -17.76 3.06
CA LEU A 131 11.05 -17.98 3.12
C LEU A 131 10.28 -16.66 3.24
N ALA A 132 10.75 -15.76 4.12
CA ALA A 132 10.15 -14.43 4.28
C ALA A 132 10.22 -13.64 2.97
N VAL A 133 11.36 -13.66 2.27
CA VAL A 133 11.52 -13.00 0.95
C VAL A 133 10.58 -13.61 -0.09
N ALA A 134 10.47 -14.94 -0.15
CA ALA A 134 9.60 -15.62 -1.11
C ALA A 134 8.12 -15.22 -0.89
N ARG A 135 7.65 -15.19 0.36
CA ARG A 135 6.29 -14.75 0.70
C ARG A 135 6.09 -13.27 0.44
N ALA A 136 7.06 -12.41 0.81
CA ALA A 136 7.01 -10.98 0.55
C ALA A 136 6.86 -10.66 -0.95
N ARG A 137 7.58 -11.35 -1.82
CA ARG A 137 7.48 -11.19 -3.28
C ARG A 137 6.11 -11.60 -3.81
N LYS A 138 5.51 -12.68 -3.27
CA LYS A 138 4.13 -13.07 -3.60
C LYS A 138 3.14 -12.01 -3.15
N ILE A 139 3.29 -11.49 -1.92
CA ILE A 139 2.45 -10.41 -1.39
C ILE A 139 2.58 -9.15 -2.24
N GLU A 140 3.80 -8.71 -2.59
CA GLU A 140 4.03 -7.55 -3.44
C GLU A 140 3.32 -7.70 -4.79
N ARG A 141 3.38 -8.89 -5.40
CA ARG A 141 2.67 -9.16 -6.66
C ARG A 141 1.16 -9.26 -6.48
N PHE A 142 0.68 -9.82 -5.39
CA PHE A 142 -0.75 -9.95 -5.09
C PHE A 142 -1.41 -8.59 -4.75
N LEU A 143 -0.62 -7.60 -4.34
CA LEU A 143 -1.08 -6.21 -4.22
C LEU A 143 -1.35 -5.55 -5.57
N SER A 144 -0.82 -6.10 -6.68
CA SER A 144 -1.17 -5.66 -8.02
C SER A 144 -2.52 -6.24 -8.44
N GLN A 145 -3.32 -5.45 -9.17
CA GLN A 145 -4.66 -5.86 -9.56
C GLN A 145 -5.07 -5.17 -10.86
N PRO A 146 -5.74 -5.86 -11.79
CA PRO A 146 -6.40 -5.17 -12.89
C PRO A 146 -7.50 -4.25 -12.36
N PHE A 147 -7.50 -2.99 -12.72
CA PHE A 147 -8.49 -2.03 -12.26
C PHE A 147 -9.14 -1.28 -13.44
N PHE A 148 -10.40 -0.90 -13.27
CA PHE A 148 -11.28 -0.44 -14.34
C PHE A 148 -10.73 0.75 -15.13
N VAL A 149 -10.12 1.73 -14.46
CA VAL A 149 -9.57 2.93 -15.12
C VAL A 149 -8.40 2.60 -16.04
N ALA A 150 -7.67 1.52 -15.78
CA ALA A 150 -6.53 1.11 -16.57
C ALA A 150 -6.86 0.18 -17.75
N GLU A 151 -8.10 -0.27 -17.90
CA GLU A 151 -8.50 -1.24 -18.95
C GLU A 151 -8.09 -0.81 -20.37
N ILE A 152 -8.28 0.47 -20.69
CA ILE A 152 -7.93 1.01 -22.01
C ILE A 152 -6.41 1.02 -22.27
N PHE A 153 -5.58 0.95 -21.25
CA PHE A 153 -4.13 0.93 -21.37
C PHE A 153 -3.56 -0.49 -21.31
N THR A 154 -4.15 -1.35 -20.49
CA THR A 154 -3.65 -2.71 -20.23
C THR A 154 -4.29 -3.76 -21.15
N GLY A 155 -5.47 -3.47 -21.71
CA GLY A 155 -6.29 -4.44 -22.42
C GLY A 155 -6.89 -5.55 -21.54
N SER A 156 -6.73 -5.44 -20.23
CA SER A 156 -7.26 -6.40 -19.24
C SER A 156 -8.47 -5.79 -18.53
N PRO A 157 -9.60 -6.49 -18.44
CA PRO A 157 -10.77 -6.00 -17.72
C PRO A 157 -10.48 -5.82 -16.24
N GLY A 158 -10.98 -4.73 -15.67
CA GLY A 158 -10.86 -4.44 -14.24
C GLY A 158 -11.57 -5.49 -13.40
N LYS A 159 -11.08 -5.72 -12.19
CA LYS A 159 -11.62 -6.69 -11.26
C LYS A 159 -11.95 -6.03 -9.93
N TYR A 160 -13.08 -6.39 -9.38
CA TYR A 160 -13.46 -6.04 -8.04
C TYR A 160 -13.20 -7.22 -7.12
N VAL A 161 -12.48 -6.98 -6.03
CA VAL A 161 -12.22 -7.97 -4.98
C VAL A 161 -12.86 -7.48 -3.69
N SER A 162 -13.67 -8.32 -3.04
CA SER A 162 -14.26 -7.98 -1.76
C SER A 162 -13.18 -7.91 -0.67
N LEU A 163 -13.46 -7.14 0.39
CA LEU A 163 -12.54 -7.07 1.55
C LEU A 163 -12.31 -8.45 2.18
N ALA A 164 -13.36 -9.27 2.26
CA ALA A 164 -13.28 -10.62 2.79
C ALA A 164 -12.35 -11.53 1.96
N ASP A 165 -12.48 -11.47 0.63
CA ASP A 165 -11.63 -12.24 -0.29
C ASP A 165 -10.18 -11.76 -0.25
N ALA A 166 -9.96 -10.44 -0.14
CA ALA A 166 -8.63 -9.88 0.04
C ALA A 166 -7.96 -10.39 1.33
N ILE A 167 -8.66 -10.31 2.46
CA ILE A 167 -8.15 -10.82 3.75
C ILE A 167 -7.87 -12.32 3.68
N LYS A 168 -8.78 -13.12 3.09
CA LYS A 168 -8.59 -14.55 2.84
C LYS A 168 -7.31 -14.80 2.06
N GLY A 169 -7.14 -14.09 0.95
CA GLY A 169 -5.98 -14.26 0.07
C GLY A 169 -4.65 -13.96 0.76
N PHE A 170 -4.55 -12.85 1.46
CA PHE A 170 -3.34 -12.52 2.20
C PHE A 170 -3.06 -13.53 3.32
N ASN A 171 -4.06 -14.00 4.05
CA ASN A 171 -3.88 -15.03 5.08
C ASN A 171 -3.35 -16.35 4.51
N MET A 172 -3.84 -16.78 3.35
CA MET A 172 -3.33 -18.00 2.70
C MET A 172 -1.87 -17.88 2.27
N ILE A 173 -1.44 -16.69 1.84
CA ILE A 173 -0.02 -16.44 1.53
C ILE A 173 0.81 -16.41 2.82
N LEU A 174 0.33 -15.75 3.86
CA LEU A 174 1.02 -15.63 5.14
C LEU A 174 1.19 -16.96 5.86
N SER A 175 0.16 -17.82 5.84
CA SER A 175 0.17 -19.15 6.47
C SER A 175 1.14 -20.13 5.81
N GLY A 176 1.49 -19.87 4.53
CA GLY A 176 2.37 -20.76 3.77
C GLY A 176 1.66 -21.83 2.95
N GLU A 177 0.33 -21.87 2.96
CA GLU A 177 -0.46 -22.80 2.13
C GLU A 177 -0.08 -22.74 0.65
N LEU A 178 0.37 -21.56 0.20
CA LEU A 178 0.68 -21.26 -1.20
C LEU A 178 2.19 -21.16 -1.46
N ASP A 179 3.05 -21.64 -0.54
CA ASP A 179 4.50 -21.51 -0.70
C ASP A 179 5.04 -22.24 -1.93
N ALA A 180 4.40 -23.32 -2.34
CA ALA A 180 4.77 -24.10 -3.52
C ALA A 180 4.43 -23.42 -4.87
N LEU A 181 3.53 -22.42 -4.88
CA LEU A 181 3.12 -21.76 -6.11
C LEU A 181 4.15 -20.72 -6.58
N PRO A 182 4.34 -20.57 -7.92
CA PRO A 182 5.27 -19.58 -8.45
C PRO A 182 4.78 -18.15 -8.22
N GLU A 183 5.68 -17.22 -7.93
CA GLU A 183 5.33 -15.81 -7.65
C GLU A 183 4.58 -15.12 -8.80
N GLN A 184 4.80 -15.56 -10.04
CA GLN A 184 4.12 -14.99 -11.23
C GLN A 184 2.62 -15.24 -11.23
N ALA A 185 2.15 -16.28 -10.54
CA ALA A 185 0.73 -16.58 -10.41
C ALA A 185 -0.04 -15.48 -9.69
N PHE A 186 0.61 -14.76 -8.79
CA PHE A 186 0.00 -13.71 -7.97
C PHE A 186 -0.03 -12.33 -8.64
N TYR A 187 0.56 -12.19 -9.83
CA TYR A 187 0.68 -10.90 -10.51
C TYR A 187 -0.55 -10.59 -11.36
N LEU A 188 -1.15 -9.41 -11.16
CA LEU A 188 -2.32 -8.91 -11.89
C LEU A 188 -3.48 -9.93 -11.92
N VAL A 189 -3.86 -10.38 -10.76
CA VAL A 189 -5.05 -11.22 -10.53
C VAL A 189 -6.07 -10.47 -9.66
N GLY A 190 -7.30 -10.98 -9.60
CA GLY A 190 -8.32 -10.47 -8.68
C GLY A 190 -8.15 -11.10 -7.30
N ASP A 191 -8.90 -12.15 -7.03
CA ASP A 191 -8.82 -12.87 -5.76
C ASP A 191 -7.77 -13.99 -5.77
N ILE A 192 -7.66 -14.70 -4.62
CA ILE A 192 -6.66 -15.76 -4.47
C ILE A 192 -6.98 -17.00 -5.30
N ASP A 193 -8.25 -17.26 -5.56
CA ASP A 193 -8.68 -18.43 -6.34
C ASP A 193 -8.24 -18.28 -7.81
N GLU A 194 -8.21 -17.05 -8.33
CA GLU A 194 -7.60 -16.77 -9.65
C GLU A 194 -6.08 -16.97 -9.64
N ALA A 195 -5.38 -16.63 -8.57
CA ALA A 195 -3.94 -16.87 -8.48
C ALA A 195 -3.65 -18.38 -8.50
N ILE A 196 -4.45 -19.19 -7.82
CA ILE A 196 -4.32 -20.65 -7.82
C ILE A 196 -4.58 -21.20 -9.22
N ALA A 197 -5.68 -20.82 -9.89
CA ALA A 197 -5.99 -21.24 -11.24
C ALA A 197 -4.89 -20.83 -12.26
N LYS A 198 -4.33 -19.62 -12.10
CA LYS A 198 -3.22 -19.16 -12.92
C LYS A 198 -1.95 -19.98 -12.68
N ALA A 199 -1.65 -20.39 -11.43
CA ALA A 199 -0.53 -21.25 -11.14
C ALA A 199 -0.65 -22.61 -11.85
N GLU A 200 -1.84 -23.21 -11.89
CA GLU A 200 -2.10 -24.44 -12.62
C GLU A 200 -1.84 -24.28 -14.12
N SER A 201 -2.26 -23.15 -14.69
CA SER A 201 -2.02 -22.85 -16.11
C SER A 201 -0.55 -22.61 -16.46
N LEU A 202 0.26 -22.14 -15.51
CA LEU A 202 1.69 -21.94 -15.69
C LEU A 202 2.52 -23.23 -15.56
N ALA A 203 1.95 -24.26 -14.94
CA ALA A 203 2.58 -25.56 -14.76
C ALA A 203 2.39 -26.50 -15.97
N THR A 204 1.50 -26.12 -16.91
CA THR A 204 1.19 -26.85 -18.13
C THR A 204 2.01 -26.32 -19.30
#